data_a180e91e0bf07c9471f641b536588d6b
#
_entry.id   a180e91e0bf07c9471f641b536588d6b
#
_cell.length_a   1.000
_cell.length_b   1.000
_cell.length_c   1.000
_cell.angle_alpha   90.00
_cell.angle_beta   90.00
_cell.angle_gamma   90.00
#
_symmetry.space_group_name_H-M   'P 1'
#
loop_
_entity.id
_entity.type
_entity.pdbx_description
1 polymer ?
#
loop_
_entity_poly.entity_id
_entity_poly.type
_entity_poly.pdbx_seq_one_letter_code
_entity_poly.pdbx_strand_id
1 'polypeptide(L)'
;MEIIVNEWLLEYLRPDAQESERTTAIQFLNAFDKKCDKIVIKRKSRFVEKFYNYSKWSEQFINSKPLFSRLHLLFRDADKTIIVDESDLKELPNEIADKTPGDDKYLIELWYSKQDRIVLTTDNPLKVKLKDTPGLKICLLQEFLQVYLA
;
A
#
# COMPACT_ATOMS: atom_id res chain seq x y z
N MET A 1 10.23 2.92 9.55
CA MET A 1 8.95 3.57 9.13
C MET A 1 7.93 2.50 8.80
N GLU A 2 6.67 2.71 9.15
CA GLU A 2 5.57 1.81 8.78
C GLU A 2 4.76 2.47 7.67
N ILE A 3 4.65 1.78 6.53
CA ILE A 3 4.09 2.32 5.29
C ILE A 3 2.82 1.56 4.94
N ILE A 4 1.69 2.27 4.89
CA ILE A 4 0.43 1.72 4.39
C ILE A 4 0.44 1.94 2.88
N VAL A 5 0.51 0.84 2.11
CA VAL A 5 0.51 0.94 0.65
C VAL A 5 -0.89 0.78 0.10
N ASN A 6 -1.24 1.63 -0.86
CA ASN A 6 -2.48 1.50 -1.61
C ASN A 6 -2.31 0.45 -2.72
N GLU A 7 -3.37 0.16 -3.41
CA GLU A 7 -3.44 -0.88 -4.44
C GLU A 7 -2.52 -0.64 -5.64
N TRP A 8 -1.94 0.57 -5.77
CA TRP A 8 -1.00 0.89 -6.86
C TRP A 8 0.14 -0.12 -6.97
N LEU A 9 0.62 -0.63 -5.83
CA LEU A 9 1.72 -1.61 -5.83
C LEU A 9 1.33 -2.87 -6.62
N LEU A 10 0.11 -3.33 -6.45
CA LEU A 10 -0.40 -4.51 -7.15
C LEU A 10 -0.69 -4.20 -8.62
N GLU A 11 -1.29 -3.06 -8.89
CA GLU A 11 -1.66 -2.63 -10.24
C GLU A 11 -0.43 -2.41 -11.12
N TYR A 12 0.65 -1.89 -10.56
CA TYR A 12 1.89 -1.64 -11.28
C TYR A 12 2.66 -2.92 -11.61
N LEU A 13 2.34 -4.03 -10.95
CA LEU A 13 3.01 -5.32 -11.17
C LEU A 13 2.15 -6.33 -11.93
N ARG A 14 0.89 -5.99 -12.23
CA ARG A 14 -0.01 -6.89 -12.96
C ARG A 14 0.47 -7.13 -14.40
N PRO A 15 0.01 -8.22 -15.06
CA PRO A 15 0.51 -8.61 -16.38
C PRO A 15 0.40 -7.53 -17.47
N ASP A 16 -0.64 -6.69 -17.42
CA ASP A 16 -0.91 -5.65 -18.40
C ASP A 16 -0.45 -4.25 -17.96
N ALA A 17 0.30 -4.15 -16.87
CA ALA A 17 0.85 -2.87 -16.43
C ALA A 17 1.82 -2.29 -17.46
N GLN A 18 1.87 -0.96 -17.51
CA GLN A 18 2.84 -0.26 -18.34
C GLN A 18 4.27 -0.51 -17.81
N GLU A 19 5.25 -0.53 -18.72
CA GLU A 19 6.64 -0.78 -18.34
C GLU A 19 7.16 0.25 -17.33
N SER A 20 6.80 1.52 -17.50
CA SER A 20 7.19 2.59 -16.57
C SER A 20 6.62 2.38 -15.15
N GLU A 21 5.39 1.91 -15.06
CA GLU A 21 4.76 1.60 -13.77
C GLU A 21 5.44 0.42 -13.10
N ARG A 22 5.70 -0.64 -13.85
CA ARG A 22 6.39 -1.84 -13.35
C ARG A 22 7.78 -1.47 -12.84
N THR A 23 8.53 -0.67 -13.60
CA THR A 23 9.85 -0.19 -13.21
C THR A 23 9.79 0.58 -11.90
N THR A 24 8.82 1.48 -11.75
CA THR A 24 8.61 2.26 -10.52
C THR A 24 8.37 1.36 -9.31
N ALA A 25 7.50 0.37 -9.45
CA ALA A 25 7.21 -0.57 -8.36
C ALA A 25 8.44 -1.40 -7.98
N ILE A 26 9.22 -1.86 -8.97
CA ILE A 26 10.45 -2.62 -8.72
C ILE A 26 11.49 -1.76 -8.00
N GLN A 27 11.65 -0.51 -8.41
CA GLN A 27 12.55 0.43 -7.75
C GLN A 27 12.17 0.64 -6.28
N PHE A 28 10.87 0.81 -6.02
CA PHE A 28 10.37 0.91 -4.65
C PHE A 28 10.72 -0.34 -3.83
N LEU A 29 10.43 -1.53 -4.37
CA LEU A 29 10.68 -2.79 -3.67
C LEU A 29 12.17 -2.99 -3.41
N ASN A 30 13.03 -2.67 -4.36
CA ASN A 30 14.48 -2.78 -4.19
C ASN A 30 15.01 -1.85 -3.11
N ALA A 31 14.52 -0.61 -3.05
CA ALA A 31 14.90 0.32 -2.00
C ALA A 31 14.35 -0.11 -0.63
N PHE A 32 13.12 -0.58 -0.61
CA PHE A 32 12.45 -1.07 0.59
C PHE A 32 13.20 -2.25 1.22
N ASP A 33 13.68 -3.19 0.42
CA ASP A 33 14.41 -4.35 0.91
C ASP A 33 15.70 -3.97 1.66
N LYS A 34 16.28 -2.82 1.33
CA LYS A 34 17.54 -2.35 1.93
C LYS A 34 17.34 -1.54 3.21
N LYS A 35 16.10 -1.24 3.56
CA LYS A 35 15.77 -0.39 4.71
C LYS A 35 15.06 -1.22 5.79
N CYS A 36 14.97 -0.66 6.98
CA CYS A 36 14.28 -1.30 8.10
C CYS A 36 12.78 -0.95 8.16
N ASP A 37 12.21 -0.54 7.05
CA ASP A 37 10.80 -0.19 6.95
C ASP A 37 9.90 -1.41 6.86
N LYS A 38 8.62 -1.24 7.18
CA LYS A 38 7.61 -2.29 7.09
C LYS A 38 6.39 -1.81 6.31
N ILE A 39 5.82 -2.72 5.52
CA ILE A 39 4.52 -2.52 4.88
C ILE A 39 3.44 -2.96 5.85
N VAL A 40 2.35 -2.20 5.92
CA VAL A 40 1.21 -2.47 6.80
C VAL A 40 0.02 -2.85 5.93
N ILE A 41 -0.56 -4.01 6.20
CA ILE A 41 -1.69 -4.57 5.44
C ILE A 41 -2.82 -4.93 6.39
N LYS A 42 -4.05 -4.56 6.04
CA LYS A 42 -5.24 -5.02 6.74
C LYS A 42 -5.67 -6.38 6.20
N ARG A 43 -5.81 -7.37 7.09
CA ARG A 43 -6.36 -8.68 6.75
C ARG A 43 -7.80 -8.53 6.23
N LYS A 44 -8.18 -9.31 5.23
CA LYS A 44 -9.52 -9.27 4.61
C LYS A 44 -9.88 -7.89 4.06
N SER A 45 -8.92 -7.19 3.48
CA SER A 45 -9.12 -5.91 2.83
C SER A 45 -9.23 -6.07 1.30
N ARG A 46 -9.64 -4.98 0.66
CA ARG A 46 -9.63 -4.87 -0.79
C ARG A 46 -8.22 -5.08 -1.37
N PHE A 47 -7.19 -4.61 -0.67
CA PHE A 47 -5.79 -4.84 -1.06
C PHE A 47 -5.48 -6.34 -1.12
N VAL A 48 -5.81 -7.09 -0.08
CA VAL A 48 -5.54 -8.54 -0.01
C VAL A 48 -6.33 -9.29 -1.08
N GLU A 49 -7.59 -8.91 -1.30
CA GLU A 49 -8.43 -9.50 -2.35
C GLU A 49 -7.82 -9.30 -3.74
N LYS A 50 -7.41 -8.09 -4.07
CA LYS A 50 -6.71 -7.80 -5.33
C LYS A 50 -5.39 -8.55 -5.44
N PHE A 51 -4.65 -8.66 -4.36
CA PHE A 51 -3.40 -9.40 -4.35
C PHE A 51 -3.60 -10.85 -4.79
N TYR A 52 -4.58 -11.55 -4.22
CA TYR A 52 -4.86 -12.92 -4.62
C TYR A 52 -5.35 -13.02 -6.06
N ASN A 53 -6.22 -12.12 -6.49
CA ASN A 53 -6.74 -12.12 -7.86
C ASN A 53 -5.64 -11.88 -8.90
N TYR A 54 -4.78 -10.89 -8.67
CA TYR A 54 -3.68 -10.57 -9.58
C TYR A 54 -2.58 -11.62 -9.54
N SER A 55 -2.32 -12.22 -8.39
CA SER A 55 -1.36 -13.31 -8.25
C SER A 55 -1.77 -14.51 -9.09
N LYS A 56 -3.04 -14.89 -9.04
CA LYS A 56 -3.58 -15.98 -9.85
C LYS A 56 -3.49 -15.67 -11.34
N TRP A 57 -3.87 -14.47 -11.75
CA TRP A 57 -3.75 -14.02 -13.14
C TRP A 57 -2.31 -14.04 -13.62
N SER A 58 -1.37 -13.63 -12.78
CA SER A 58 0.06 -13.54 -13.11
C SER A 58 0.74 -14.89 -13.33
N GLU A 59 0.15 -16.00 -12.87
CA GLU A 59 0.74 -17.35 -13.02
C GLU A 59 1.01 -17.70 -14.47
N GLN A 60 0.28 -17.11 -15.42
CA GLN A 60 0.39 -17.40 -16.86
C GLN A 60 1.34 -16.42 -17.59
N PHE A 61 1.96 -15.46 -16.87
CA PHE A 61 2.75 -14.40 -17.48
C PHE A 61 4.16 -14.32 -16.89
N ILE A 62 5.15 -14.52 -17.73
CA ILE A 62 6.57 -14.54 -17.31
C ILE A 62 7.05 -13.19 -16.77
N ASN A 63 6.44 -12.08 -17.20
CA ASN A 63 6.84 -10.74 -16.77
C ASN A 63 6.29 -10.35 -15.40
N SER A 64 5.25 -11.01 -14.91
CA SER A 64 4.62 -10.66 -13.62
C SER A 64 4.62 -11.80 -12.60
N LYS A 65 4.68 -13.06 -13.02
CA LYS A 65 4.72 -14.20 -12.09
C LYS A 65 5.84 -14.09 -11.05
N PRO A 66 7.10 -13.80 -11.42
CA PRO A 66 8.17 -13.67 -10.43
C PRO A 66 7.94 -12.51 -9.46
N LEU A 67 7.31 -11.43 -9.92
CA LEU A 67 7.03 -10.27 -9.09
C LEU A 67 5.98 -10.57 -8.02
N PHE A 68 4.92 -11.29 -8.37
CA PHE A 68 3.91 -11.71 -7.39
C PHE A 68 4.45 -12.79 -6.45
N SER A 69 5.35 -13.67 -6.91
CA SER A 69 6.07 -14.59 -6.03
C SER A 69 6.91 -13.82 -5.00
N ARG A 70 7.58 -12.76 -5.41
CA ARG A 70 8.32 -11.86 -4.52
C ARG A 70 7.41 -11.21 -3.48
N LEU A 71 6.22 -10.74 -3.88
CA LEU A 71 5.25 -10.18 -2.95
C LEU A 71 4.73 -11.22 -1.94
N HIS A 72 4.52 -12.46 -2.36
CA HIS A 72 4.14 -13.54 -1.44
C HIS A 72 5.17 -13.74 -0.33
N LEU A 73 6.44 -13.73 -0.68
CA LEU A 73 7.53 -13.84 0.30
C LEU A 73 7.57 -12.61 1.22
N LEU A 74 7.44 -11.42 0.65
CA LEU A 74 7.45 -10.17 1.39
C LEU A 74 6.32 -10.11 2.43
N PHE A 75 5.11 -10.49 2.05
CA PHE A 75 3.94 -10.41 2.92
C PHE A 75 3.91 -11.50 4.00
N ARG A 76 4.76 -12.52 3.90
CA ARG A 76 4.95 -13.54 4.94
C ARG A 76 6.11 -13.23 5.87
N ASP A 77 6.94 -12.26 5.53
CA ASP A 77 8.11 -11.89 6.32
C ASP A 77 7.71 -10.92 7.42
N ALA A 78 7.71 -11.38 8.67
CA ALA A 78 7.35 -10.57 9.82
C ALA A 78 8.30 -9.38 10.06
N ASP A 79 9.52 -9.45 9.51
CA ASP A 79 10.46 -8.31 9.59
C ASP A 79 10.13 -7.22 8.59
N LYS A 80 9.31 -7.50 7.58
CA LYS A 80 8.98 -6.59 6.48
C LYS A 80 7.50 -6.24 6.39
N THR A 81 6.61 -6.99 7.03
CA THR A 81 5.16 -6.81 6.88
C THR A 81 4.44 -6.97 8.22
N ILE A 82 3.54 -6.03 8.48
CA ILE A 82 2.62 -6.07 9.61
C ILE A 82 1.23 -6.35 9.05
N ILE A 83 0.61 -7.44 9.49
CA ILE A 83 -0.77 -7.78 9.13
C ILE A 83 -1.67 -7.40 10.31
N VAL A 84 -2.62 -6.51 10.06
CA VAL A 84 -3.54 -5.99 11.09
C VAL A 84 -4.91 -6.62 10.93
N ASP A 85 -5.45 -7.16 12.03
CA ASP A 85 -6.79 -7.71 12.07
C ASP A 85 -7.85 -6.64 12.34
N GLU A 86 -9.09 -6.88 11.90
CA GLU A 86 -10.22 -5.96 12.14
C GLU A 86 -10.38 -5.64 13.62
N SER A 87 -10.18 -6.64 14.51
CA SER A 87 -10.30 -6.47 15.97
C SER A 87 -9.28 -5.49 16.57
N ASP A 88 -8.17 -5.23 15.85
CA ASP A 88 -7.12 -4.32 16.31
C ASP A 88 -7.31 -2.90 15.79
N LEU A 89 -8.35 -2.68 14.97
CA LEU A 89 -8.64 -1.37 14.41
C LEU A 89 -9.58 -0.57 15.32
N LYS A 90 -9.35 0.73 15.36
CA LYS A 90 -10.23 1.68 16.03
C LYS A 90 -11.23 2.24 15.02
N GLU A 91 -12.47 2.45 15.49
CA GLU A 91 -13.49 3.08 14.67
C GLU A 91 -13.09 4.52 14.31
N LEU A 92 -13.23 4.88 13.03
CA LEU A 92 -12.94 6.25 12.59
C LEU A 92 -13.98 7.24 13.15
N PRO A 93 -13.54 8.40 13.61
CA PRO A 93 -14.48 9.49 13.91
C PRO A 93 -15.30 9.86 12.67
N ASN A 94 -16.55 10.24 12.86
CA ASN A 94 -17.45 10.57 11.74
C ASN A 94 -16.86 11.67 10.83
N GLU A 95 -16.17 12.62 11.39
CA GLU A 95 -15.53 13.72 10.65
C GLU A 95 -14.54 13.19 9.60
N ILE A 96 -13.79 12.15 9.95
CA ILE A 96 -12.82 11.54 9.04
C ILE A 96 -13.53 10.56 8.10
N ALA A 97 -14.43 9.73 8.64
CA ALA A 97 -15.18 8.73 7.86
C ALA A 97 -15.98 9.37 6.73
N ASP A 98 -16.62 10.51 6.99
CA ASP A 98 -17.46 11.21 6.02
C ASP A 98 -16.65 11.77 4.84
N LYS A 99 -15.38 12.05 5.04
CA LYS A 99 -14.47 12.57 3.99
C LYS A 99 -13.75 11.46 3.25
N THR A 100 -13.79 10.22 3.75
CA THR A 100 -13.01 9.10 3.21
C THR A 100 -13.86 8.30 2.24
N PRO A 101 -13.43 8.13 0.96
CA PRO A 101 -14.11 7.23 0.03
C PRO A 101 -14.18 5.82 0.61
N GLY A 102 -15.30 5.12 0.37
CA GLY A 102 -15.54 3.78 0.92
C GLY A 102 -14.45 2.77 0.58
N ASP A 103 -13.95 2.84 -0.66
CA ASP A 103 -12.90 1.94 -1.14
C ASP A 103 -11.55 2.17 -0.46
N ASP A 104 -11.31 3.35 0.07
CA ASP A 104 -10.05 3.75 0.72
C ASP A 104 -10.14 3.75 2.24
N LYS A 105 -11.29 3.40 2.80
CA LYS A 105 -11.54 3.45 4.24
C LYS A 105 -10.53 2.61 5.01
N TYR A 106 -10.16 1.43 4.50
CA TYR A 106 -9.21 0.55 5.19
C TYR A 106 -7.83 1.19 5.36
N LEU A 107 -7.41 2.04 4.42
CA LEU A 107 -6.12 2.75 4.52
C LEU A 107 -6.12 3.72 5.71
N ILE A 108 -7.21 4.44 5.87
CA ILE A 108 -7.32 5.45 6.92
C ILE A 108 -7.55 4.81 8.28
N GLU A 109 -8.28 3.69 8.34
CA GLU A 109 -8.41 2.89 9.55
C GLU A 109 -7.05 2.39 10.05
N LEU A 110 -6.19 1.92 9.15
CA LEU A 110 -4.84 1.49 9.49
C LEU A 110 -4.00 2.63 10.06
N TRP A 111 -4.11 3.82 9.47
CA TRP A 111 -3.44 5.00 9.99
C TRP A 111 -3.99 5.41 11.36
N TYR A 112 -5.32 5.45 11.50
CA TYR A 112 -5.95 5.92 12.74
C TYR A 112 -5.60 5.04 13.94
N SER A 113 -5.39 3.76 13.71
CA SER A 113 -5.04 2.80 14.76
C SER A 113 -3.61 2.97 15.28
N LYS A 114 -2.70 3.53 14.45
CA LYS A 114 -1.32 3.85 14.83
C LYS A 114 -0.85 5.05 13.97
N GLN A 115 -0.96 6.23 14.53
CA GLN A 115 -0.90 7.49 13.78
C GLN A 115 0.51 7.95 13.38
N ASP A 116 1.55 7.18 13.66
CA ASP A 116 2.89 7.41 13.12
C ASP A 116 3.12 6.77 11.74
N ARG A 117 2.15 6.00 11.26
CA ARG A 117 2.17 5.39 9.92
C ARG A 117 1.96 6.43 8.84
N ILE A 118 2.53 6.17 7.66
CA ILE A 118 2.26 6.99 6.47
C ILE A 118 1.40 6.21 5.48
N VAL A 119 0.57 6.92 4.73
CA VAL A 119 -0.22 6.35 3.62
C VAL A 119 0.49 6.71 2.32
N LEU A 120 0.91 5.71 1.57
CA LEU A 120 1.60 5.87 0.29
C LEU A 120 0.66 5.52 -0.85
N THR A 121 0.28 6.51 -1.63
CA THR A 121 -0.75 6.38 -2.66
C THR A 121 -0.40 7.13 -3.94
N THR A 122 -1.07 6.78 -5.03
CA THR A 122 -1.05 7.56 -6.27
C THR A 122 -2.31 8.43 -6.41
N ASP A 123 -3.21 8.37 -5.43
CA ASP A 123 -4.52 9.03 -5.47
C ASP A 123 -4.46 10.45 -4.91
N ASN A 124 -4.25 11.44 -5.79
CA ASN A 124 -4.23 12.83 -5.39
C ASN A 124 -5.58 13.32 -4.83
N PRO A 125 -6.75 12.95 -5.39
CA PRO A 125 -8.04 13.29 -4.80
C PRO A 125 -8.18 12.85 -3.34
N LEU A 126 -7.69 11.67 -2.98
CA LEU A 126 -7.71 11.21 -1.59
C LEU A 126 -6.89 12.14 -0.69
N LYS A 127 -5.69 12.51 -1.13
CA LYS A 127 -4.82 13.43 -0.39
C LYS A 127 -5.49 14.79 -0.19
N VAL A 128 -6.14 15.31 -1.23
CA VAL A 128 -6.83 16.60 -1.17
C VAL A 128 -8.02 16.56 -0.21
N LYS A 129 -8.83 15.50 -0.26
CA LYS A 129 -10.01 15.35 0.60
C LYS A 129 -9.66 15.32 2.09
N LEU A 130 -8.51 14.76 2.43
CA LEU A 130 -8.10 14.52 3.82
C LEU A 130 -6.99 15.47 4.30
N LYS A 131 -6.66 16.49 3.54
CA LYS A 131 -5.55 17.43 3.83
C LYS A 131 -5.65 18.12 5.19
N ASP A 132 -6.87 18.35 5.69
CA ASP A 132 -7.10 19.04 6.96
C ASP A 132 -7.22 18.09 8.15
N THR A 133 -6.95 16.80 7.96
CA THR A 133 -6.99 15.80 9.04
C THR A 133 -5.68 15.88 9.85
N PRO A 134 -5.74 16.29 11.14
CA PRO A 134 -4.52 16.47 11.93
C PRO A 134 -3.71 15.18 12.06
N GLY A 135 -2.41 15.26 11.81
CA GLY A 135 -1.48 14.15 11.97
C GLY A 135 -1.49 13.12 10.85
N LEU A 136 -2.45 13.17 9.94
CA LEU A 136 -2.51 12.24 8.82
C LEU A 136 -1.46 12.63 7.77
N LYS A 137 -0.58 11.70 7.45
CA LYS A 137 0.44 11.89 6.43
C LYS A 137 0.14 11.01 5.22
N ILE A 138 -0.38 11.62 4.17
CA ILE A 138 -0.59 10.98 2.87
C ILE A 138 0.50 11.47 1.93
N CYS A 139 1.31 10.54 1.42
CA CYS A 139 2.39 10.82 0.50
C CYS A 139 2.02 10.32 -0.90
N LEU A 140 2.17 11.18 -1.89
CA LEU A 140 2.06 10.73 -3.28
C LEU A 140 3.32 9.99 -3.67
N LEU A 141 3.16 8.88 -4.39
CA LEU A 141 4.25 7.97 -4.74
C LEU A 141 5.43 8.69 -5.38
N GLN A 142 5.19 9.56 -6.37
CA GLN A 142 6.27 10.25 -7.06
C GLN A 142 7.08 11.15 -6.14
N GLU A 143 6.41 11.90 -5.28
CA GLU A 143 7.09 12.76 -4.30
C GLU A 143 7.88 11.95 -3.28
N PHE A 144 7.29 10.87 -2.80
CA PHE A 144 7.93 9.97 -1.85
C PHE A 144 9.20 9.36 -2.43
N LEU A 145 9.15 8.87 -3.66
CA LEU A 145 10.29 8.20 -4.30
C LEU A 145 11.47 9.14 -4.54
N GLN A 146 11.24 10.43 -4.76
CA GLN A 146 12.33 11.40 -4.92
C GLN A 146 13.29 11.39 -3.73
N VAL A 147 12.77 11.19 -2.53
CA VAL A 147 13.55 11.12 -1.30
C VAL A 147 13.96 9.69 -0.98
N TYR A 148 13.05 8.75 -1.18
CA TYR A 148 13.22 7.36 -0.76
C TYR A 148 14.31 6.62 -1.54
N LEU A 149 14.46 6.94 -2.82
CA LEU A 149 15.46 6.32 -3.69
C LEU A 149 16.81 7.03 -3.62
N ALA A 150 16.89 8.16 -2.97
CA ALA A 150 18.12 8.95 -2.86
C ALA A 150 19.20 8.23 -2.03
#